data_c1ce055d58eac0a4bdae74d49c2949ea
#
_entry.id   c1ce055d58eac0a4bdae74d49c2949ea
#
_cell.length_a   1.000
_cell.length_b   1.000
_cell.length_c   1.000
_cell.angle_alpha   90.00
_cell.angle_beta   90.00
_cell.angle_gamma   90.00
#
_symmetry.space_group_name_H-M   'P 1'
#
loop_
_entity.id
_entity.type
_entity.pdbx_description
1 polymer ?
#
loop_
_entity_poly.entity_id
_entity_poly.type
_entity_poly.pdbx_seq_one_letter_code
_entity_poly.pdbx_strand_id
1 'polypeptide(L)'
;DEQIYKREDTVNYLDKVISEYISTALATPNLNVNISQALSSYYLMLVDIERISDYAVNMNHQATKRLQGDMTISEIEIVEHMKKLCVDMKNDLDDVEEAERKDDVIDSLVSSWREAQIQALKQKKCSSEVSMMLSRIFTDFERINDHALNVSQELDKITVEIPD
;
A
#
# COMPACT_ATOMS: atom_id res chain seq x y z
N ASP A 1 -10.38 -4.49 14.85
CA ASP A 1 -11.09 -4.06 13.66
C ASP A 1 -11.62 -2.63 13.75
N GLU A 2 -12.20 -2.17 14.85
CA GLU A 2 -12.59 -0.77 15.03
C GLU A 2 -11.39 0.20 14.91
N GLN A 3 -10.19 -0.23 15.25
CA GLN A 3 -8.98 0.60 15.16
C GLN A 3 -8.56 0.93 13.72
N ILE A 4 -8.80 0.04 12.75
CA ILE A 4 -8.41 0.29 11.37
C ILE A 4 -9.29 1.39 10.76
N TYR A 5 -10.60 1.37 11.03
CA TYR A 5 -11.51 2.41 10.58
C TYR A 5 -11.21 3.77 11.21
N LYS A 6 -10.84 3.81 12.50
CA LYS A 6 -10.39 5.05 13.14
C LYS A 6 -9.12 5.62 12.52
N ARG A 7 -8.21 4.75 12.06
CA ARG A 7 -6.98 5.18 11.37
C ARG A 7 -7.31 5.70 9.97
N GLU A 8 -8.18 5.02 9.24
CA GLU A 8 -8.68 5.47 7.95
C GLU A 8 -9.35 6.85 8.06
N ASP A 9 -10.28 7.04 9.02
CA ASP A 9 -10.88 8.35 9.28
C ASP A 9 -9.82 9.44 9.55
N THR A 10 -8.74 9.08 10.25
CA THR A 10 -7.63 10.00 10.51
C THR A 10 -6.86 10.33 9.24
N VAL A 11 -6.56 9.33 8.39
CA VAL A 11 -5.89 9.53 7.11
C VAL A 11 -6.72 10.41 6.20
N ASN A 12 -8.02 10.12 6.05
CA ASN A 12 -8.95 10.91 5.23
C ASN A 12 -9.06 12.37 5.70
N TYR A 13 -9.08 12.59 7.03
CA TYR A 13 -9.08 13.94 7.59
C TYR A 13 -7.77 14.68 7.28
N LEU A 14 -6.62 14.02 7.48
CA LEU A 14 -5.30 14.61 7.21
C LEU A 14 -5.10 14.89 5.72
N ASP A 15 -5.47 13.94 4.85
CA ASP A 15 -5.43 14.13 3.40
C ASP A 15 -6.19 15.40 3.01
N LYS A 16 -7.44 15.55 3.44
CA LYS A 16 -8.25 16.74 3.15
C LYS A 16 -7.58 18.02 3.61
N VAL A 17 -7.14 18.09 4.86
CA VAL A 17 -6.58 19.33 5.46
C VAL A 17 -5.26 19.72 4.79
N ILE A 18 -4.38 18.73 4.55
CA ILE A 18 -3.07 18.99 3.95
C ILE A 18 -3.22 19.33 2.47
N SER A 19 -4.11 18.66 1.74
CA SER A 19 -4.41 18.96 0.32
C SER A 19 -4.97 20.37 0.15
N GLU A 20 -5.86 20.83 1.02
CA GLU A 20 -6.38 22.22 1.04
C GLU A 20 -5.24 23.21 1.32
N TYR A 21 -4.32 22.92 2.25
CA TYR A 21 -3.17 23.75 2.53
C TYR A 21 -2.20 23.83 1.34
N ILE A 22 -1.84 22.68 0.74
CA ILE A 22 -0.97 22.61 -0.43
C ILE A 22 -1.58 23.40 -1.60
N SER A 23 -2.87 23.21 -1.88
CA SER A 23 -3.58 23.92 -2.95
C SER A 23 -3.54 25.43 -2.73
N THR A 24 -3.71 25.90 -1.50
CA THR A 24 -3.63 27.32 -1.14
C THR A 24 -2.20 27.85 -1.32
N ALA A 25 -1.19 27.08 -0.91
CA ALA A 25 0.22 27.46 -1.05
C ALA A 25 0.62 27.55 -2.53
N LEU A 26 0.21 26.58 -3.37
CA LEU A 26 0.47 26.58 -4.83
C LEU A 26 -0.19 27.76 -5.55
N ALA A 27 -1.29 28.30 -5.03
CA ALA A 27 -1.96 29.48 -5.59
C ALA A 27 -1.22 30.80 -5.27
N THR A 28 -0.14 30.77 -4.49
CA THR A 28 0.64 31.97 -4.14
C THR A 28 1.35 32.55 -5.37
N PRO A 29 1.16 33.84 -5.71
CA PRO A 29 1.83 34.46 -6.85
C PRO A 29 3.35 34.44 -6.70
N ASN A 30 4.06 34.15 -7.77
CA ASN A 30 5.54 34.10 -7.84
C ASN A 30 6.17 33.06 -6.87
N LEU A 31 5.47 31.97 -6.59
CA LEU A 31 6.05 30.87 -5.83
C LEU A 31 7.32 30.35 -6.51
N ASN A 32 8.35 30.08 -5.72
CA ASN A 32 9.59 29.51 -6.21
C ASN A 32 9.32 28.13 -6.85
N VAL A 33 9.97 27.85 -7.99
CA VAL A 33 9.76 26.61 -8.77
C VAL A 33 10.05 25.36 -7.93
N ASN A 34 11.17 25.36 -7.17
CA ASN A 34 11.53 24.20 -6.33
C ASN A 34 10.50 23.97 -5.22
N ILE A 35 9.98 25.06 -4.61
CA ILE A 35 8.90 24.94 -3.62
C ILE A 35 7.62 24.40 -4.26
N SER A 36 7.30 24.85 -5.47
CA SER A 36 6.14 24.38 -6.22
C SER A 36 6.25 22.88 -6.55
N GLN A 37 7.43 22.44 -6.96
CA GLN A 37 7.73 21.03 -7.23
C GLN A 37 7.61 20.18 -5.94
N ALA A 38 8.24 20.60 -4.85
CA ALA A 38 8.14 19.90 -3.57
C ALA A 38 6.70 19.80 -3.07
N LEU A 39 5.91 20.88 -3.17
CA LEU A 39 4.49 20.85 -2.82
C LEU A 39 3.69 19.88 -3.71
N SER A 40 4.02 19.78 -4.98
CA SER A 40 3.40 18.84 -5.91
C SER A 40 3.74 17.39 -5.53
N SER A 41 5.00 17.10 -5.19
CA SER A 41 5.41 15.78 -4.71
C SER A 41 4.72 15.42 -3.39
N TYR A 42 4.60 16.35 -2.44
CA TYR A 42 3.83 16.11 -1.20
C TYR A 42 2.36 15.81 -1.48
N TYR A 43 1.74 16.49 -2.45
CA TYR A 43 0.37 16.19 -2.85
C TYR A 43 0.22 14.78 -3.43
N LEU A 44 1.15 14.35 -4.30
CA LEU A 44 1.15 12.99 -4.86
C LEU A 44 1.32 11.93 -3.78
N MET A 45 2.25 12.14 -2.83
CA MET A 45 2.41 11.24 -1.69
C MET A 45 1.14 11.11 -0.83
N LEU A 46 0.40 12.19 -0.62
CA LEU A 46 -0.86 12.14 0.12
C LEU A 46 -1.89 11.23 -0.57
N VAL A 47 -2.02 11.35 -1.89
CA VAL A 47 -2.91 10.49 -2.68
C VAL A 47 -2.51 9.02 -2.54
N ASP A 48 -1.20 8.71 -2.59
CA ASP A 48 -0.72 7.34 -2.43
C ASP A 48 -0.95 6.82 -1.00
N ILE A 49 -0.75 7.64 0.04
CA ILE A 49 -1.03 7.26 1.44
C ILE A 49 -2.50 6.98 1.67
N GLU A 50 -3.39 7.78 1.10
CA GLU A 50 -4.85 7.54 1.17
C GLU A 50 -5.22 6.21 0.51
N ARG A 51 -4.65 5.91 -0.69
CA ARG A 51 -4.83 4.64 -1.38
C ARG A 51 -4.35 3.44 -0.57
N ILE A 52 -3.18 3.54 0.07
CA ILE A 52 -2.68 2.50 0.99
C ILE A 52 -3.69 2.23 2.11
N SER A 53 -4.25 3.30 2.70
CA SER A 53 -5.25 3.19 3.76
C SER A 53 -6.51 2.48 3.28
N ASP A 54 -7.05 2.85 2.13
CA ASP A 54 -8.22 2.23 1.51
C ASP A 54 -8.02 0.72 1.26
N TYR A 55 -6.88 0.34 0.66
CA TYR A 55 -6.57 -1.08 0.42
C TYR A 55 -6.38 -1.86 1.72
N ALA A 56 -5.79 -1.25 2.75
CA ALA A 56 -5.66 -1.88 4.07
C ALA A 56 -7.03 -2.16 4.70
N VAL A 57 -8.00 -1.24 4.58
CA VAL A 57 -9.38 -1.44 5.02
C VAL A 57 -10.05 -2.57 4.23
N ASN A 58 -9.89 -2.58 2.91
CA ASN A 58 -10.42 -3.65 2.05
C ASN A 58 -9.87 -5.02 2.44
N MET A 59 -8.56 -5.15 2.65
CA MET A 59 -7.92 -6.38 3.10
C MET A 59 -8.47 -6.83 4.46
N ASN A 60 -8.58 -5.90 5.43
CA ASN A 60 -9.16 -6.20 6.74
C ASN A 60 -10.60 -6.70 6.62
N HIS A 61 -11.43 -6.06 5.78
CA HIS A 61 -12.80 -6.50 5.54
C HIS A 61 -12.87 -7.92 4.95
N GLN A 62 -12.00 -8.25 4.00
CA GLN A 62 -11.93 -9.60 3.44
C GLN A 62 -11.47 -10.62 4.48
N ALA A 63 -10.43 -10.29 5.27
CA ALA A 63 -9.90 -11.16 6.31
C ALA A 63 -10.95 -11.39 7.43
N THR A 64 -11.65 -10.36 7.88
CA THR A 64 -12.64 -10.46 8.97
C THR A 64 -13.84 -11.32 8.58
N LYS A 65 -14.33 -11.21 7.35
CA LYS A 65 -15.41 -12.08 6.83
C LYS A 65 -15.07 -13.55 6.90
N ARG A 66 -13.79 -13.90 6.99
CA ARG A 66 -13.30 -15.25 6.81
C ARG A 66 -12.64 -15.90 8.02
N LEU A 67 -12.17 -15.14 9.00
CA LEU A 67 -11.66 -15.69 10.27
C LEU A 67 -12.71 -16.52 11.02
N GLN A 68 -13.93 -16.63 10.48
CA GLN A 68 -15.02 -17.44 11.02
C GLN A 68 -15.03 -18.91 10.56
N GLY A 69 -14.07 -19.35 9.78
CA GLY A 69 -13.91 -20.75 9.39
C GLY A 69 -13.14 -20.96 8.07
N ASP A 70 -12.24 -21.93 8.02
CA ASP A 70 -11.68 -22.57 6.84
C ASP A 70 -10.39 -21.99 6.20
N MET A 71 -9.58 -21.16 6.88
CA MET A 71 -8.22 -20.93 6.42
C MET A 71 -7.31 -22.11 6.75
N THR A 72 -6.57 -22.60 5.77
CA THR A 72 -5.52 -23.60 5.98
C THR A 72 -4.29 -22.95 6.62
N ILE A 73 -3.43 -23.77 7.24
CA ILE A 73 -2.17 -23.28 7.87
C ILE A 73 -1.33 -22.50 6.87
N SER A 74 -1.23 -22.97 5.62
CA SER A 74 -0.44 -22.28 4.58
C SER A 74 -1.00 -20.91 4.17
N GLU A 75 -2.32 -20.72 4.22
CA GLU A 75 -2.94 -19.42 3.95
C GLU A 75 -2.67 -18.41 5.08
N ILE A 76 -2.66 -18.87 6.32
CA ILE A 76 -2.26 -18.05 7.47
C ILE A 76 -0.80 -17.62 7.36
N GLU A 77 0.10 -18.54 6.98
CA GLU A 77 1.53 -18.25 6.78
C GLU A 77 1.76 -17.20 5.68
N ILE A 78 1.01 -17.25 4.58
CA ILE A 78 1.05 -16.24 3.51
C ILE A 78 0.66 -14.85 4.08
N VAL A 79 -0.46 -14.75 4.81
CA VAL A 79 -0.92 -13.48 5.38
C VAL A 79 0.10 -12.91 6.39
N GLU A 80 0.72 -13.73 7.21
CA GLU A 80 1.77 -13.29 8.13
C GLU A 80 3.04 -12.84 7.38
N HIS A 81 3.37 -13.50 6.27
CA HIS A 81 4.49 -13.07 5.42
C HIS A 81 4.19 -11.72 4.76
N MET A 82 2.98 -11.50 4.24
CA MET A 82 2.53 -10.21 3.69
C MET A 82 2.66 -9.08 4.73
N LYS A 83 2.22 -9.30 5.97
CA LYS A 83 2.37 -8.30 7.04
C LYS A 83 3.83 -7.92 7.28
N LYS A 84 4.73 -8.90 7.30
CA LYS A 84 6.16 -8.66 7.47
C LYS A 84 6.71 -7.81 6.32
N LEU A 85 6.38 -8.15 5.08
CA LEU A 85 6.83 -7.41 3.89
C LEU A 85 6.34 -5.95 3.91
N CYS A 86 5.09 -5.68 4.34
CA CYS A 86 4.60 -4.31 4.50
C CYS A 86 5.40 -3.52 5.55
N VAL A 87 5.79 -4.16 6.65
CA VAL A 87 6.64 -3.51 7.68
C VAL A 87 8.03 -3.24 7.14
N ASP A 88 8.60 -4.19 6.41
CA ASP A 88 9.93 -4.06 5.81
C ASP A 88 9.94 -2.95 4.75
N MET A 89 8.92 -2.85 3.89
CA MET A 89 8.76 -1.76 2.92
C MET A 89 8.64 -0.40 3.63
N LYS A 90 7.80 -0.30 4.65
CA LYS A 90 7.64 0.94 5.42
C LYS A 90 8.94 1.45 6.03
N ASN A 91 9.83 0.55 6.45
CA ASN A 91 11.09 0.93 7.11
C ASN A 91 12.13 1.49 6.13
N ASP A 92 11.96 1.25 4.83
CA ASP A 92 12.91 1.63 3.78
C ASP A 92 12.28 2.62 2.77
N LEU A 93 11.23 3.35 3.17
CA LEU A 93 10.60 4.37 2.31
C LEU A 93 11.53 5.54 1.95
N ASP A 94 12.59 5.77 2.73
CA ASP A 94 13.61 6.78 2.50
C ASP A 94 14.81 6.28 1.66
N ASP A 95 14.79 5.01 1.25
CA ASP A 95 15.77 4.39 0.37
C ASP A 95 15.07 3.83 -0.88
N VAL A 96 15.02 4.63 -1.94
CA VAL A 96 14.29 4.30 -3.17
C VAL A 96 14.82 3.05 -3.86
N GLU A 97 16.15 2.84 -3.86
CA GLU A 97 16.75 1.64 -4.48
C GLU A 97 16.34 0.37 -3.72
N GLU A 98 16.29 0.44 -2.39
CA GLU A 98 15.84 -0.67 -1.56
C GLU A 98 14.31 -0.89 -1.69
N ALA A 99 13.52 0.18 -1.79
CA ALA A 99 12.08 0.10 -2.03
C ALA A 99 11.78 -0.57 -3.39
N GLU A 100 12.46 -0.17 -4.47
CA GLU A 100 12.32 -0.80 -5.81
C GLU A 100 12.69 -2.29 -5.77
N ARG A 101 13.81 -2.64 -5.11
CA ARG A 101 14.23 -4.02 -4.98
C ARG A 101 13.22 -4.87 -4.20
N LYS A 102 12.57 -4.31 -3.19
CA LYS A 102 11.52 -4.99 -2.42
C LYS A 102 10.24 -5.17 -3.20
N ASP A 103 9.87 -4.19 -4.00
CA ASP A 103 8.70 -4.26 -4.86
C ASP A 103 8.84 -5.43 -5.86
N ASP A 104 9.96 -5.55 -6.54
CA ASP A 104 10.28 -6.69 -7.43
C ASP A 104 10.16 -8.06 -6.71
N VAL A 105 10.62 -8.13 -5.45
CA VAL A 105 10.51 -9.36 -4.63
C VAL A 105 9.07 -9.67 -4.29
N ILE A 106 8.28 -8.65 -3.93
CA ILE A 106 6.87 -8.78 -3.59
C ILE A 106 6.07 -9.27 -4.80
N ASP A 107 6.28 -8.68 -5.97
CA ASP A 107 5.63 -9.08 -7.22
C ASP A 107 5.91 -10.55 -7.56
N SER A 108 7.15 -10.97 -7.43
CA SER A 108 7.56 -12.36 -7.65
C SER A 108 6.89 -13.33 -6.67
N LEU A 109 6.79 -12.95 -5.39
CA LEU A 109 6.13 -13.75 -4.36
C LEU A 109 4.64 -13.85 -4.59
N VAL A 110 3.97 -12.74 -4.89
CA VAL A 110 2.52 -12.72 -5.16
C VAL A 110 2.19 -13.54 -6.40
N SER A 111 3.00 -13.45 -7.45
CA SER A 111 2.86 -14.30 -8.65
C SER A 111 2.94 -15.79 -8.28
N SER A 112 3.92 -16.18 -7.47
CA SER A 112 4.08 -17.54 -6.97
C SER A 112 2.88 -18.01 -6.12
N TRP A 113 2.35 -17.16 -5.24
CA TRP A 113 1.17 -17.48 -4.42
C TRP A 113 -0.10 -17.63 -5.27
N ARG A 114 -0.28 -16.80 -6.31
CA ARG A 114 -1.38 -16.93 -7.27
C ARG A 114 -1.34 -18.26 -8.02
N GLU A 115 -0.15 -18.68 -8.47
CA GLU A 115 0.02 -19.97 -9.12
C GLU A 115 -0.31 -21.14 -8.19
N ALA A 116 0.19 -21.09 -6.95
CA ALA A 116 -0.10 -22.10 -5.93
C ALA A 116 -1.61 -22.19 -5.63
N GLN A 117 -2.27 -21.04 -5.51
CA GLN A 117 -3.72 -20.95 -5.30
C GLN A 117 -4.51 -21.57 -6.47
N ILE A 118 -4.14 -21.28 -7.71
CA ILE A 118 -4.78 -21.86 -8.90
C ILE A 118 -4.62 -23.39 -8.91
N GLN A 119 -3.45 -23.89 -8.54
CA GLN A 119 -3.21 -25.33 -8.45
C GLN A 119 -4.03 -25.97 -7.33
N ALA A 120 -4.14 -25.33 -6.17
CA ALA A 120 -4.98 -25.80 -5.06
C ALA A 120 -6.47 -25.87 -5.46
N LEU A 121 -6.95 -24.87 -6.22
CA LEU A 121 -8.31 -24.86 -6.75
C LEU A 121 -8.54 -26.02 -7.74
N LYS A 122 -7.63 -26.22 -8.70
CA LYS A 122 -7.70 -27.35 -9.65
C LYS A 122 -7.69 -28.71 -8.98
N GLN A 123 -6.95 -28.84 -7.88
CA GLN A 123 -6.86 -30.07 -7.08
C GLN A 123 -8.02 -30.21 -6.07
N LYS A 124 -8.99 -29.29 -6.06
CA LYS A 124 -10.11 -29.25 -5.11
C LYS A 124 -9.67 -29.19 -3.63
N LYS A 125 -8.51 -28.62 -3.36
CA LYS A 125 -7.96 -28.41 -2.01
C LYS A 125 -8.47 -27.12 -1.36
N CYS A 126 -9.01 -26.19 -2.13
CA CYS A 126 -9.69 -24.99 -1.66
C CYS A 126 -11.00 -24.77 -2.42
N SER A 127 -11.95 -24.06 -1.81
CA SER A 127 -13.20 -23.67 -2.46
C SER A 127 -12.98 -22.50 -3.43
N SER A 128 -13.92 -22.32 -4.39
CA SER A 128 -13.90 -21.16 -5.28
C SER A 128 -14.01 -19.83 -4.53
N GLU A 129 -14.75 -19.81 -3.42
CA GLU A 129 -14.89 -18.61 -2.59
C GLU A 129 -13.57 -18.22 -1.93
N VAL A 130 -12.84 -19.23 -1.40
CA VAL A 130 -11.48 -19.05 -0.86
C VAL A 130 -10.56 -18.50 -1.90
N SER A 131 -10.56 -19.11 -3.07
CA SER A 131 -9.72 -18.73 -4.19
C SER A 131 -9.98 -17.28 -4.63
N MET A 132 -11.24 -16.88 -4.75
CA MET A 132 -11.62 -15.52 -5.12
C MET A 132 -11.19 -14.47 -4.07
N MET A 133 -11.32 -14.81 -2.79
CA MET A 133 -10.92 -13.89 -1.73
C MET A 133 -9.41 -13.71 -1.66
N LEU A 134 -8.64 -14.81 -1.70
CA LEU A 134 -7.18 -14.72 -1.74
C LEU A 134 -6.70 -13.91 -2.94
N SER A 135 -7.34 -14.08 -4.10
CA SER A 135 -7.03 -13.28 -5.29
C SER A 135 -7.22 -11.78 -5.06
N ARG A 136 -8.26 -11.38 -4.32
CA ARG A 136 -8.47 -9.96 -3.95
C ARG A 136 -7.43 -9.47 -2.96
N ILE A 137 -7.15 -10.26 -1.92
CA ILE A 137 -6.12 -9.92 -0.94
C ILE A 137 -4.75 -9.74 -1.61
N PHE A 138 -4.39 -10.61 -2.55
CA PHE A 138 -3.15 -10.48 -3.30
C PHE A 138 -3.11 -9.20 -4.13
N THR A 139 -4.23 -8.85 -4.79
CA THR A 139 -4.32 -7.61 -5.56
C THR A 139 -4.22 -6.38 -4.66
N ASP A 140 -4.94 -6.35 -3.54
CA ASP A 140 -4.87 -5.22 -2.60
C ASP A 140 -3.47 -5.09 -2.00
N PHE A 141 -2.78 -6.21 -1.75
CA PHE A 141 -1.41 -6.23 -1.26
C PHE A 141 -0.41 -5.66 -2.29
N GLU A 142 -0.47 -6.09 -3.55
CA GLU A 142 0.33 -5.51 -4.64
C GLU A 142 0.11 -3.99 -4.71
N ARG A 143 -1.14 -3.54 -4.69
CA ARG A 143 -1.48 -2.11 -4.74
C ARG A 143 -0.91 -1.31 -3.57
N ILE A 144 -0.92 -1.85 -2.36
CA ILE A 144 -0.28 -1.21 -1.20
C ILE A 144 1.21 -0.99 -1.46
N ASN A 145 1.89 -1.98 -2.02
CA ASN A 145 3.33 -1.88 -2.29
C ASN A 145 3.63 -0.94 -3.47
N ASP A 146 2.87 -0.98 -4.56
CA ASP A 146 2.96 -0.02 -5.67
C ASP A 146 2.87 1.43 -5.15
N HIS A 147 1.90 1.73 -4.30
CA HIS A 147 1.72 3.06 -3.72
C HIS A 147 2.83 3.41 -2.71
N ALA A 148 3.34 2.44 -1.95
CA ALA A 148 4.47 2.67 -1.05
C ALA A 148 5.75 3.00 -1.84
N LEU A 149 5.99 2.32 -2.96
CA LEU A 149 7.09 2.64 -3.88
C LEU A 149 6.94 4.05 -4.47
N ASN A 150 5.73 4.45 -4.90
CA ASN A 150 5.47 5.80 -5.38
C ASN A 150 5.82 6.85 -4.30
N VAL A 151 5.45 6.62 -3.04
CA VAL A 151 5.82 7.50 -1.91
C VAL A 151 7.34 7.62 -1.79
N SER A 152 8.07 6.51 -1.87
CA SER A 152 9.54 6.50 -1.82
C SER A 152 10.16 7.31 -2.95
N GLN A 153 9.67 7.13 -4.17
CA GLN A 153 10.13 7.86 -5.37
C GLN A 153 9.84 9.37 -5.29
N GLU A 154 8.71 9.78 -4.71
CA GLU A 154 8.42 11.20 -4.49
C GLU A 154 9.28 11.81 -3.37
N LEU A 155 9.58 11.06 -2.31
CA LEU A 155 10.50 11.48 -1.25
C LEU A 155 11.92 11.72 -1.80
N ASP A 156 12.42 10.84 -2.65
CA ASP A 156 13.74 10.97 -3.26
C ASP A 156 13.85 12.27 -4.08
N LYS A 157 12.83 12.61 -4.87
CA LYS A 157 12.79 13.86 -5.65
C LYS A 157 12.92 15.10 -4.74
N ILE A 158 12.26 15.10 -3.58
CA ILE A 158 12.28 16.25 -2.67
C ILE A 158 13.66 16.40 -2.02
N THR A 159 14.31 15.31 -1.63
CA THR A 159 15.64 15.31 -1.00
C THR A 159 16.75 15.78 -1.94
N VAL A 160 16.61 15.54 -3.24
CA VAL A 160 17.59 15.99 -4.27
C VAL A 160 17.40 17.47 -4.63
N GLU A 161 16.17 18.02 -4.53
CA GLU A 161 15.83 19.36 -5.01
C GLU A 161 15.93 20.47 -3.96
N ILE A 162 16.09 20.17 -2.69
CA ILE A 162 16.25 21.15 -1.61
C ILE A 162 17.68 21.04 -1.05
N PRO A 163 18.66 21.76 -1.63
CA PRO A 163 19.98 21.87 -0.99
C PRO A 163 19.86 22.65 0.31
N ASP A 164 20.58 22.20 1.33
CA ASP A 164 20.70 22.83 2.67
C ASP A 164 21.01 24.33 2.64
#